data_2a9cbc30888bcf90da43bee36b40073b
#
_entry.id   2a9cbc30888bcf90da43bee36b40073b
#
_cell.length_a   1.000
_cell.length_b   1.000
_cell.length_c   1.000
_cell.angle_alpha   90.00
_cell.angle_beta   90.00
_cell.angle_gamma   90.00
#
_symmetry.space_group_name_H-M   'P 1'
#
loop_
_entity.id
_entity.type
_entity.pdbx_description
1 polymer ?
#
loop_
_entity_poly.entity_id
_entity_poly.type
_entity_poly.pdbx_seq_one_letter_code
_entity_poly.pdbx_strand_id
1 'polypeptide(L)'
;MSFWTQIGFEFDTAFSLVNYAEAVEKPVYRALLLRSLTISAICTVATVLVSYPMAYYVAFHVRKHKMAWIILMTVPFFSSYLLRIFAWKVILGYNGVINSGLKGLGLIEQPLAFLLYSPTAVVITLAHAWAAFAILPIYISLEKIDRSLIEAATDLGDGPVKRFLGITLPLSMPGVIAASLMIFIPTVGDYVTPTLVGGPDGLMIANLIQAQFGLVNNWPMGAALALDMMLVVAVISLLYIWLTRKVTENIA
;
A
#
# COMPACT_ATOMS: atom_id res chain seq x y z
N MET A 1 -23.04 -3.89 17.43
CA MET A 1 -23.69 -4.19 16.14
C MET A 1 -23.17 -5.48 15.52
N SER A 2 -21.86 -5.75 15.46
CA SER A 2 -21.28 -6.98 14.89
C SER A 2 -21.75 -8.30 15.54
N PHE A 3 -22.22 -8.24 16.79
CA PHE A 3 -22.76 -9.36 17.55
C PHE A 3 -24.29 -9.48 17.44
N TRP A 4 -24.94 -8.64 16.66
CA TRP A 4 -26.37 -8.72 16.37
C TRP A 4 -26.62 -9.56 15.14
N THR A 5 -27.87 -10.02 14.95
CA THR A 5 -28.27 -10.68 13.71
C THR A 5 -29.33 -9.88 13.00
N GLN A 6 -29.31 -9.95 11.67
CA GLN A 6 -30.32 -9.29 10.87
C GLN A 6 -31.37 -10.30 10.43
N ILE A 7 -32.65 -9.98 10.71
CA ILE A 7 -33.82 -10.79 10.32
C ILE A 7 -34.71 -9.91 9.44
N GLY A 8 -34.55 -10.03 8.12
CA GLY A 8 -35.23 -9.14 7.18
C GLY A 8 -34.72 -7.69 7.28
N PHE A 9 -35.58 -6.76 7.68
CA PHE A 9 -35.23 -5.34 7.89
C PHE A 9 -35.05 -4.97 9.39
N GLU A 10 -35.21 -5.93 10.31
CA GLU A 10 -35.08 -5.71 11.75
C GLU A 10 -33.77 -6.28 12.27
N PHE A 11 -33.32 -5.75 13.40
CA PHE A 11 -32.11 -6.22 14.09
C PHE A 11 -32.54 -6.98 15.36
N ASP A 12 -32.13 -8.25 15.45
CA ASP A 12 -32.09 -8.93 16.72
C ASP A 12 -30.82 -8.52 17.47
N THR A 13 -30.99 -7.88 18.61
CA THR A 13 -29.89 -7.35 19.44
C THR A 13 -29.33 -8.40 20.41
N ALA A 14 -29.84 -9.64 20.39
CA ALA A 14 -29.26 -10.74 21.16
C ALA A 14 -27.80 -10.97 20.76
N PHE A 15 -26.96 -11.25 21.73
CA PHE A 15 -25.56 -11.55 21.49
C PHE A 15 -25.42 -12.83 20.67
N SER A 16 -24.80 -12.73 19.49
CA SER A 16 -24.58 -13.85 18.58
C SER A 16 -23.20 -13.76 17.94
N LEU A 17 -22.55 -14.91 17.76
CA LEU A 17 -21.29 -15.03 17.01
C LEU A 17 -21.51 -15.54 15.58
N VAL A 18 -22.76 -15.61 15.13
CA VAL A 18 -23.12 -16.19 13.83
C VAL A 18 -22.41 -15.49 12.66
N ASN A 19 -22.29 -14.15 12.69
CA ASN A 19 -21.61 -13.40 11.64
C ASN A 19 -20.12 -13.75 11.57
N TYR A 20 -19.47 -13.97 12.71
CA TYR A 20 -18.05 -14.36 12.77
C TYR A 20 -17.84 -15.79 12.30
N ALA A 21 -18.75 -16.72 12.66
CA ALA A 21 -18.74 -18.08 12.15
C ALA A 21 -18.89 -18.07 10.62
N GLU A 22 -19.85 -17.34 10.10
CA GLU A 22 -20.09 -17.18 8.67
C GLU A 22 -18.89 -16.54 7.95
N ALA A 23 -18.25 -15.54 8.56
CA ALA A 23 -17.05 -14.89 8.02
C ALA A 23 -15.88 -15.88 7.83
N VAL A 24 -15.75 -16.85 8.75
CA VAL A 24 -14.71 -17.90 8.66
C VAL A 24 -15.13 -19.04 7.73
N GLU A 25 -16.40 -19.44 7.73
CA GLU A 25 -16.87 -20.59 6.93
C GLU A 25 -16.96 -20.31 5.45
N LYS A 26 -17.44 -19.12 5.06
CA LYS A 26 -17.61 -18.78 3.63
C LYS A 26 -16.28 -18.56 2.92
N PRO A 27 -15.95 -19.36 1.90
CA PRO A 27 -14.66 -19.25 1.19
C PRO A 27 -14.43 -17.89 0.55
N VAL A 28 -15.50 -17.20 0.10
CA VAL A 28 -15.40 -15.90 -0.55
C VAL A 28 -14.80 -14.82 0.38
N TYR A 29 -15.16 -14.82 1.67
CA TYR A 29 -14.66 -13.83 2.63
C TYR A 29 -13.17 -14.01 2.87
N ARG A 30 -12.74 -15.26 3.07
CA ARG A 30 -11.31 -15.61 3.22
C ARG A 30 -10.52 -15.30 1.96
N ALA A 31 -11.05 -15.62 0.79
CA ALA A 31 -10.38 -15.36 -0.48
C ALA A 31 -10.17 -13.86 -0.72
N LEU A 32 -11.21 -13.04 -0.45
CA LEU A 32 -11.10 -11.58 -0.59
C LEU A 32 -10.18 -10.97 0.45
N LEU A 33 -10.17 -11.46 1.71
CA LEU A 33 -9.24 -11.01 2.74
C LEU A 33 -7.79 -11.30 2.34
N LEU A 34 -7.49 -12.54 1.93
CA LEU A 34 -6.15 -12.92 1.49
C LEU A 34 -5.71 -12.13 0.26
N ARG A 35 -6.62 -11.91 -0.70
CA ARG A 35 -6.35 -11.06 -1.86
C ARG A 35 -6.02 -9.63 -1.46
N SER A 36 -6.78 -9.04 -0.53
CA SER A 36 -6.52 -7.70 -0.01
C SER A 36 -5.15 -7.59 0.65
N LEU A 37 -4.81 -8.57 1.50
CA LEU A 37 -3.50 -8.60 2.15
C LEU A 37 -2.36 -8.74 1.12
N THR A 38 -2.53 -9.59 0.12
CA THR A 38 -1.53 -9.79 -0.95
C THR A 38 -1.34 -8.54 -1.79
N ILE A 39 -2.44 -7.94 -2.28
CA ILE A 39 -2.38 -6.69 -3.07
C ILE A 39 -1.74 -5.57 -2.24
N SER A 40 -2.12 -5.42 -0.97
CA SER A 40 -1.56 -4.39 -0.08
C SER A 40 -0.09 -4.62 0.22
N ALA A 41 0.34 -5.87 0.42
CA ALA A 41 1.75 -6.20 0.61
C ALA A 41 2.59 -5.87 -0.63
N ILE A 42 2.12 -6.30 -1.82
CA ILE A 42 2.80 -6.00 -3.09
C ILE A 42 2.83 -4.49 -3.33
N CYS A 43 1.72 -3.78 -3.10
CA CYS A 43 1.64 -2.33 -3.22
C CYS A 43 2.65 -1.65 -2.29
N THR A 44 2.72 -2.08 -1.02
CA THR A 44 3.65 -1.54 -0.03
C THR A 44 5.09 -1.72 -0.48
N VAL A 45 5.47 -2.92 -0.88
CA VAL A 45 6.83 -3.22 -1.36
C VAL A 45 7.16 -2.39 -2.61
N ALA A 46 6.26 -2.36 -3.60
CA ALA A 46 6.46 -1.58 -4.82
C ALA A 46 6.63 -0.08 -4.53
N THR A 47 5.78 0.46 -3.65
CA THR A 47 5.84 1.88 -3.27
C THR A 47 7.14 2.21 -2.54
N VAL A 48 7.57 1.39 -1.59
CA VAL A 48 8.83 1.59 -0.85
C VAL A 48 10.02 1.49 -1.78
N LEU A 49 10.05 0.49 -2.69
CA LEU A 49 11.13 0.31 -3.65
C LEU A 49 11.30 1.51 -4.60
N VAL A 50 10.21 2.15 -5.01
CA VAL A 50 10.25 3.35 -5.86
C VAL A 50 10.57 4.60 -5.04
N SER A 51 10.01 4.73 -3.84
CA SER A 51 10.15 5.92 -2.99
C SER A 51 11.52 6.01 -2.33
N TYR A 52 12.13 4.88 -1.98
CA TYR A 52 13.41 4.85 -1.29
C TYR A 52 14.56 5.50 -2.10
N PRO A 53 14.78 5.15 -3.39
CA PRO A 53 15.79 5.82 -4.20
C PRO A 53 15.56 7.33 -4.35
N MET A 54 14.29 7.75 -4.46
CA MET A 54 13.93 9.17 -4.55
C MET A 54 14.28 9.91 -3.25
N ALA A 55 13.89 9.36 -2.12
CA ALA A 55 14.22 9.90 -0.80
C ALA A 55 15.74 9.91 -0.56
N TYR A 56 16.43 8.83 -0.92
CA TYR A 56 17.89 8.71 -0.83
C TYR A 56 18.60 9.77 -1.66
N TYR A 57 18.19 9.96 -2.90
CA TYR A 57 18.77 10.99 -3.77
C TYR A 57 18.65 12.38 -3.16
N VAL A 58 17.47 12.74 -2.64
CA VAL A 58 17.26 14.05 -2.00
C VAL A 58 18.08 14.19 -0.72
N ALA A 59 18.15 13.14 0.11
CA ALA A 59 18.89 13.19 1.37
C ALA A 59 20.40 13.37 1.18
N PHE A 60 21.00 12.60 0.26
CA PHE A 60 22.46 12.53 0.15
C PHE A 60 23.07 13.31 -1.02
N HIS A 61 22.35 13.49 -2.13
CA HIS A 61 22.90 14.12 -3.34
C HIS A 61 22.45 15.57 -3.54
N VAL A 62 21.24 15.92 -3.11
CA VAL A 62 20.77 17.30 -3.21
C VAL A 62 21.38 18.14 -2.10
N ARG A 63 22.22 19.13 -2.47
CA ARG A 63 22.88 20.04 -1.53
C ARG A 63 22.07 21.32 -1.27
N LYS A 64 21.42 21.85 -2.30
CA LYS A 64 20.63 23.09 -2.24
C LYS A 64 19.16 22.79 -2.52
N HIS A 65 18.27 23.56 -1.89
CA HIS A 65 16.82 23.48 -2.15
C HIS A 65 16.18 22.10 -1.87
N LYS A 66 16.67 21.32 -0.89
CA LYS A 66 16.06 20.05 -0.49
C LYS A 66 14.55 20.16 -0.27
N MET A 67 14.12 21.23 0.43
CA MET A 67 12.71 21.48 0.68
C MET A 67 11.91 21.62 -0.62
N ALA A 68 12.45 22.30 -1.63
CA ALA A 68 11.78 22.42 -2.94
C ALA A 68 11.58 21.06 -3.62
N TRP A 69 12.57 20.16 -3.53
CA TRP A 69 12.44 18.80 -4.04
C TRP A 69 11.37 17.99 -3.30
N ILE A 70 11.33 18.10 -1.96
CA ILE A 70 10.30 17.44 -1.15
C ILE A 70 8.92 17.98 -1.51
N ILE A 71 8.76 19.31 -1.61
CA ILE A 71 7.50 19.93 -2.01
C ILE A 71 7.10 19.44 -3.41
N LEU A 72 8.01 19.46 -4.38
CA LEU A 72 7.73 19.01 -5.74
C LEU A 72 7.25 17.56 -5.79
N MET A 73 7.85 16.68 -4.99
CA MET A 73 7.45 15.27 -4.90
C MET A 73 6.11 15.07 -4.18
N THR A 74 5.74 15.96 -3.26
CA THR A 74 4.53 15.81 -2.44
C THR A 74 3.33 16.60 -2.96
N VAL A 75 3.54 17.71 -3.68
CA VAL A 75 2.45 18.55 -4.24
C VAL A 75 1.40 17.77 -5.03
N PRO A 76 1.74 16.79 -5.91
CA PRO A 76 0.73 16.03 -6.64
C PRO A 76 -0.29 15.31 -5.74
N PHE A 77 0.08 15.04 -4.48
CA PHE A 77 -0.79 14.32 -3.53
C PHE A 77 -1.84 15.21 -2.87
N PHE A 78 -1.70 16.53 -2.98
CA PHE A 78 -2.75 17.47 -2.57
C PHE A 78 -3.90 17.56 -3.57
N SER A 79 -3.77 16.94 -4.76
CA SER A 79 -4.89 16.77 -5.68
C SER A 79 -5.89 15.71 -5.16
N SER A 80 -7.14 15.78 -5.64
CA SER A 80 -8.17 14.83 -5.24
C SER A 80 -7.74 13.37 -5.51
N TYR A 81 -7.94 12.50 -4.51
CA TYR A 81 -7.67 11.08 -4.62
C TYR A 81 -8.42 10.43 -5.79
N LEU A 82 -9.72 10.75 -5.94
CA LEU A 82 -10.55 10.25 -7.04
C LEU A 82 -10.02 10.68 -8.41
N LEU A 83 -9.62 11.93 -8.56
CA LEU A 83 -9.07 12.41 -9.84
C LEU A 83 -7.80 11.65 -10.21
N ARG A 84 -6.94 11.32 -9.25
CA ARG A 84 -5.75 10.50 -9.51
C ARG A 84 -6.09 9.09 -9.97
N ILE A 85 -7.10 8.45 -9.36
CA ILE A 85 -7.54 7.12 -9.80
C ILE A 85 -8.13 7.18 -11.21
N PHE A 86 -8.95 8.19 -11.52
CA PHE A 86 -9.48 8.38 -12.87
C PHE A 86 -8.39 8.65 -13.90
N ALA A 87 -7.37 9.44 -13.55
CA ALA A 87 -6.21 9.65 -14.43
C ALA A 87 -5.51 8.31 -14.72
N TRP A 88 -5.25 7.48 -13.70
CA TRP A 88 -4.68 6.15 -13.90
C TRP A 88 -5.58 5.23 -14.71
N LYS A 89 -6.90 5.28 -14.51
CA LYS A 89 -7.87 4.53 -15.33
C LYS A 89 -7.74 4.88 -16.81
N VAL A 90 -7.55 6.16 -17.14
CA VAL A 90 -7.33 6.62 -18.52
C VAL A 90 -5.96 6.19 -19.03
N ILE A 91 -4.90 6.33 -18.21
CA ILE A 91 -3.52 5.98 -18.58
C ILE A 91 -3.37 4.48 -18.85
N LEU A 92 -3.96 3.63 -18.00
CA LEU A 92 -3.89 2.16 -18.09
C LEU A 92 -4.91 1.57 -19.06
N GLY A 93 -5.84 2.38 -19.57
CA GLY A 93 -6.93 1.93 -20.44
C GLY A 93 -6.43 1.19 -21.70
N TYR A 94 -7.33 0.42 -22.32
CA TYR A 94 -7.04 -0.34 -23.53
C TYR A 94 -6.48 0.56 -24.65
N ASN A 95 -7.06 1.73 -24.84
CA ASN A 95 -6.58 2.79 -25.73
C ASN A 95 -5.90 3.94 -24.95
N GLY A 96 -5.38 3.63 -23.76
CA GLY A 96 -4.74 4.58 -22.86
C GLY A 96 -3.34 4.96 -23.33
N VAL A 97 -2.74 5.92 -22.61
CA VAL A 97 -1.43 6.50 -22.96
C VAL A 97 -0.34 5.44 -23.07
N ILE A 98 -0.31 4.46 -22.14
CA ILE A 98 0.72 3.42 -22.15
C ILE A 98 0.56 2.52 -23.38
N ASN A 99 -0.62 1.96 -23.60
CA ASN A 99 -0.87 1.07 -24.72
C ASN A 99 -0.69 1.77 -26.08
N SER A 100 -1.21 2.99 -26.22
CA SER A 100 -1.06 3.78 -27.44
C SER A 100 0.40 4.16 -27.70
N GLY A 101 1.16 4.51 -26.65
CA GLY A 101 2.58 4.81 -26.76
C GLY A 101 3.40 3.61 -27.20
N LEU A 102 3.22 2.45 -26.55
CA LEU A 102 3.92 1.20 -26.88
C LEU A 102 3.60 0.72 -28.30
N LYS A 103 2.33 0.85 -28.71
CA LYS A 103 1.90 0.51 -30.07
C LYS A 103 2.49 1.48 -31.11
N GLY A 104 2.51 2.78 -30.81
CA GLY A 104 3.11 3.80 -31.68
C GLY A 104 4.62 3.62 -31.87
N LEU A 105 5.31 3.07 -30.86
CA LEU A 105 6.74 2.72 -30.92
C LEU A 105 7.00 1.34 -31.58
N GLY A 106 5.96 0.61 -31.99
CA GLY A 106 6.09 -0.71 -32.59
C GLY A 106 6.53 -1.81 -31.60
N LEU A 107 6.46 -1.56 -30.28
CA LEU A 107 6.88 -2.51 -29.25
C LEU A 107 5.83 -3.59 -28.97
N ILE A 108 4.55 -3.30 -29.25
CA ILE A 108 3.44 -4.23 -29.13
C ILE A 108 2.52 -4.15 -30.34
N GLU A 109 1.95 -5.26 -30.77
CA GLU A 109 0.96 -5.31 -31.85
C GLU A 109 -0.46 -5.09 -31.31
N GLN A 110 -0.76 -5.62 -30.13
CA GLN A 110 -2.05 -5.52 -29.47
C GLN A 110 -1.90 -4.87 -28.09
N PRO A 111 -2.91 -4.10 -27.63
CA PRO A 111 -2.90 -3.53 -26.31
C PRO A 111 -2.78 -4.57 -25.19
N LEU A 112 -2.02 -4.23 -24.15
CA LEU A 112 -1.82 -5.06 -22.97
C LEU A 112 -3.11 -5.07 -22.12
N ALA A 113 -3.93 -6.10 -22.26
CA ALA A 113 -5.23 -6.19 -21.59
C ALA A 113 -5.11 -6.26 -20.05
N PHE A 114 -3.98 -6.74 -19.53
CA PHE A 114 -3.75 -6.87 -18.08
C PHE A 114 -3.49 -5.53 -17.37
N LEU A 115 -3.27 -4.44 -18.12
CA LEU A 115 -2.99 -3.12 -17.54
C LEU A 115 -4.22 -2.45 -16.91
N LEU A 116 -5.44 -2.83 -17.32
CA LEU A 116 -6.67 -2.28 -16.72
C LEU A 116 -7.61 -3.41 -16.33
N TYR A 117 -8.45 -3.14 -15.34
CA TYR A 117 -9.39 -4.12 -14.75
C TYR A 117 -8.70 -5.37 -14.23
N SER A 118 -7.59 -5.17 -13.50
CA SER A 118 -6.74 -6.23 -12.97
C SER A 118 -6.16 -5.88 -11.61
N PRO A 119 -5.70 -6.86 -10.81
CA PRO A 119 -4.94 -6.60 -9.59
C PRO A 119 -3.69 -5.75 -9.83
N THR A 120 -3.05 -5.90 -11.00
CA THR A 120 -1.88 -5.10 -11.40
C THR A 120 -2.24 -3.61 -11.51
N ALA A 121 -3.39 -3.29 -12.12
CA ALA A 121 -3.89 -1.91 -12.18
C ALA A 121 -4.10 -1.31 -10.79
N VAL A 122 -4.64 -2.09 -9.86
CA VAL A 122 -4.83 -1.67 -8.46
C VAL A 122 -3.48 -1.35 -7.83
N VAL A 123 -2.50 -2.25 -7.95
CA VAL A 123 -1.15 -2.05 -7.38
C VAL A 123 -0.48 -0.80 -7.95
N ILE A 124 -0.47 -0.62 -9.27
CA ILE A 124 0.17 0.55 -9.91
C ILE A 124 -0.49 1.86 -9.44
N THR A 125 -1.82 1.89 -9.44
CA THR A 125 -2.59 3.08 -9.05
C THR A 125 -2.35 3.43 -7.59
N LEU A 126 -2.41 2.45 -6.69
CA LEU A 126 -2.19 2.64 -5.25
C LEU A 126 -0.73 2.96 -4.92
N ALA A 127 0.23 2.32 -5.59
CA ALA A 127 1.64 2.62 -5.38
C ALA A 127 1.95 4.10 -5.69
N HIS A 128 1.42 4.63 -6.77
CA HIS A 128 1.50 6.07 -7.04
C HIS A 128 0.71 6.88 -6.01
N ALA A 129 -0.53 6.48 -5.68
CA ALA A 129 -1.38 7.23 -4.76
C ALA A 129 -0.78 7.37 -3.36
N TRP A 130 0.01 6.42 -2.89
CA TRP A 130 0.63 6.40 -1.57
C TRP A 130 2.12 6.82 -1.56
N ALA A 131 2.73 7.09 -2.71
CA ALA A 131 4.17 7.35 -2.80
C ALA A 131 4.67 8.49 -1.90
N ALA A 132 3.91 9.60 -1.75
CA ALA A 132 4.31 10.69 -0.86
C ALA A 132 4.39 10.28 0.60
N PHE A 133 3.47 9.41 1.04
CA PHE A 133 3.45 8.88 2.40
C PHE A 133 4.62 7.92 2.67
N ALA A 134 5.26 7.39 1.62
CA ALA A 134 6.50 6.64 1.73
C ALA A 134 7.74 7.56 1.72
N ILE A 135 7.80 8.52 0.81
CA ILE A 135 8.97 9.39 0.61
C ILE A 135 9.31 10.14 1.89
N LEU A 136 8.30 10.74 2.56
CA LEU A 136 8.52 11.61 3.71
C LEU A 136 9.18 10.90 4.90
N PRO A 137 8.63 9.79 5.45
CA PRO A 137 9.25 9.13 6.60
C PRO A 137 10.60 8.51 6.26
N ILE A 138 10.80 8.00 5.04
CA ILE A 138 12.08 7.47 4.58
C ILE A 138 13.11 8.61 4.50
N TYR A 139 12.76 9.74 3.89
CA TYR A 139 13.62 10.92 3.80
C TYR A 139 14.04 11.42 5.18
N ILE A 140 13.09 11.55 6.12
CA ILE A 140 13.37 12.03 7.48
C ILE A 140 14.36 11.08 8.19
N SER A 141 14.23 9.77 8.02
CA SER A 141 15.16 8.81 8.60
C SER A 141 16.54 8.87 7.95
N LEU A 142 16.62 9.02 6.63
CA LEU A 142 17.88 9.17 5.90
C LEU A 142 18.61 10.48 6.24
N GLU A 143 17.88 11.58 6.41
CA GLU A 143 18.46 12.88 6.74
C GLU A 143 19.08 12.92 8.16
N LYS A 144 18.61 12.06 9.07
CA LYS A 144 19.14 11.92 10.42
C LYS A 144 20.44 11.13 10.52
N ILE A 145 20.84 10.44 9.46
CA ILE A 145 22.07 9.63 9.46
C ILE A 145 23.27 10.56 9.48
N ASP A 146 24.16 10.37 10.47
CA ASP A 146 25.42 11.09 10.53
C ASP A 146 26.33 10.67 9.36
N ARG A 147 26.73 11.62 8.56
CA ARG A 147 27.58 11.40 7.38
C ARG A 147 28.96 10.90 7.75
N SER A 148 29.45 11.21 8.95
CA SER A 148 30.74 10.73 9.46
C SER A 148 30.81 9.21 9.51
N LEU A 149 29.68 8.52 9.75
CA LEU A 149 29.62 7.05 9.71
C LEU A 149 29.88 6.49 8.30
N ILE A 150 29.34 7.18 7.27
CA ILE A 150 29.53 6.79 5.87
C ILE A 150 30.96 7.11 5.42
N GLU A 151 31.55 8.22 5.89
CA GLU A 151 32.90 8.64 5.61
C GLU A 151 33.91 7.66 6.28
N ALA A 152 33.73 7.33 7.55
CA ALA A 152 34.57 6.36 8.27
C ALA A 152 34.56 4.98 7.60
N ALA A 153 33.39 4.50 7.15
CA ALA A 153 33.32 3.23 6.42
C ALA A 153 34.02 3.30 5.05
N THR A 154 34.06 4.48 4.43
CA THR A 154 34.80 4.71 3.19
C THR A 154 36.28 4.62 3.43
N ASP A 155 36.78 5.24 4.53
CA ASP A 155 38.20 5.21 4.93
C ASP A 155 38.68 3.80 5.30
N LEU A 156 37.74 2.96 5.80
CA LEU A 156 37.98 1.53 6.05
C LEU A 156 37.95 0.67 4.77
N GLY A 157 37.74 1.27 3.60
CA GLY A 157 37.73 0.59 2.31
C GLY A 157 36.40 -0.06 1.93
N ASP A 158 35.32 0.23 2.62
CA ASP A 158 34.00 -0.31 2.28
C ASP A 158 33.47 0.29 0.98
N GLY A 159 33.10 -0.58 0.03
CA GLY A 159 32.46 -0.18 -1.22
C GLY A 159 31.04 0.35 -1.01
N PRO A 160 30.44 1.03 -2.03
CA PRO A 160 29.15 1.71 -1.90
C PRO A 160 28.00 0.76 -1.52
N VAL A 161 28.00 -0.47 -2.01
CA VAL A 161 26.97 -1.47 -1.68
C VAL A 161 27.10 -1.91 -0.22
N LYS A 162 28.31 -2.14 0.27
CA LYS A 162 28.56 -2.56 1.65
C LYS A 162 28.16 -1.46 2.63
N ARG A 163 28.49 -0.20 2.34
CA ARG A 163 28.06 0.97 3.13
C ARG A 163 26.53 1.13 3.14
N PHE A 164 25.89 0.93 2.00
CA PHE A 164 24.44 0.99 1.90
C PHE A 164 23.78 -0.09 2.78
N LEU A 165 24.19 -1.35 2.61
CA LEU A 165 23.59 -2.47 3.34
C LEU A 165 23.95 -2.50 4.83
N GLY A 166 25.17 -2.06 5.18
CA GLY A 166 25.69 -2.12 6.56
C GLY A 166 25.36 -0.88 7.40
N ILE A 167 25.16 0.28 6.79
CA ILE A 167 24.95 1.54 7.52
C ILE A 167 23.63 2.21 7.12
N THR A 168 23.50 2.57 5.83
CA THR A 168 22.39 3.43 5.42
C THR A 168 21.05 2.75 5.56
N LEU A 169 20.94 1.50 5.07
CA LEU A 169 19.69 0.76 5.13
C LEU A 169 19.26 0.45 6.58
N PRO A 170 20.12 -0.10 7.46
CA PRO A 170 19.73 -0.35 8.86
C PRO A 170 19.33 0.93 9.61
N LEU A 171 20.08 2.01 9.47
CA LEU A 171 19.78 3.28 10.15
C LEU A 171 18.53 3.97 9.60
N SER A 172 18.15 3.71 8.35
CA SER A 172 16.91 4.21 7.75
C SER A 172 15.68 3.32 7.97
N MET A 173 15.86 2.11 8.54
CA MET A 173 14.76 1.16 8.77
C MET A 173 13.57 1.73 9.55
N PRO A 174 13.71 2.60 10.56
CA PRO A 174 12.58 3.21 11.22
C PRO A 174 11.66 3.98 10.25
N GLY A 175 12.24 4.67 9.27
CA GLY A 175 11.48 5.35 8.22
C GLY A 175 10.81 4.40 7.23
N VAL A 176 11.49 3.31 6.87
CA VAL A 176 10.94 2.26 6.00
C VAL A 176 9.77 1.56 6.68
N ILE A 177 9.90 1.23 7.97
CA ILE A 177 8.83 0.61 8.75
C ILE A 177 7.61 1.55 8.82
N ALA A 178 7.82 2.82 9.16
CA ALA A 178 6.75 3.81 9.23
C ALA A 178 6.06 3.96 7.87
N ALA A 179 6.82 4.10 6.77
CA ALA A 179 6.31 4.16 5.41
C ALA A 179 5.46 2.93 5.07
N SER A 180 5.98 1.74 5.36
CA SER A 180 5.29 0.48 5.07
C SER A 180 3.92 0.40 5.76
N LEU A 181 3.84 0.78 7.03
CA LEU A 181 2.58 0.80 7.78
C LEU A 181 1.60 1.86 7.25
N MET A 182 2.11 3.05 6.93
CA MET A 182 1.31 4.15 6.37
C MET A 182 0.71 3.82 5.00
N ILE A 183 1.29 2.86 4.28
CA ILE A 183 0.78 2.38 2.99
C ILE A 183 -0.11 1.14 3.20
N PHE A 184 0.38 0.15 3.93
CA PHE A 184 -0.28 -1.15 4.07
C PHE A 184 -1.67 -1.04 4.69
N ILE A 185 -1.78 -0.34 5.84
CA ILE A 185 -3.04 -0.26 6.59
C ILE A 185 -4.18 0.34 5.77
N PRO A 186 -4.05 1.56 5.18
CA PRO A 186 -5.13 2.12 4.39
C PRO A 186 -5.37 1.39 3.07
N THR A 187 -4.36 0.75 2.50
CA THR A 187 -4.52 -0.02 1.26
C THR A 187 -5.43 -1.23 1.45
N VAL A 188 -5.35 -1.95 2.57
CA VAL A 188 -6.27 -3.08 2.86
C VAL A 188 -7.72 -2.62 2.91
N GLY A 189 -7.97 -1.42 3.44
CA GLY A 189 -9.30 -0.81 3.57
C GLY A 189 -9.79 -0.05 2.34
N ASP A 190 -9.02 0.00 1.26
CA ASP A 190 -9.43 0.71 0.06
C ASP A 190 -10.45 -0.11 -0.76
N TYR A 191 -11.61 0.48 -0.99
CA TYR A 191 -12.64 -0.08 -1.88
C TYR A 191 -12.79 0.71 -3.18
N VAL A 192 -12.30 1.95 -3.22
CA VAL A 192 -12.51 2.86 -4.35
C VAL A 192 -11.67 2.47 -5.55
N THR A 193 -10.36 2.29 -5.34
CA THR A 193 -9.43 1.92 -6.41
C THR A 193 -9.77 0.56 -7.03
N PRO A 194 -10.01 -0.52 -6.25
CA PRO A 194 -10.44 -1.79 -6.79
C PRO A 194 -11.72 -1.70 -7.62
N THR A 195 -12.71 -0.94 -7.16
CA THR A 195 -13.97 -0.73 -7.91
C THR A 195 -13.74 -0.08 -9.28
N LEU A 196 -12.81 0.87 -9.37
CA LEU A 196 -12.62 1.68 -10.58
C LEU A 196 -11.65 1.07 -11.59
N VAL A 197 -10.62 0.36 -11.12
CA VAL A 197 -9.54 -0.16 -11.98
C VAL A 197 -9.24 -1.65 -11.80
N GLY A 198 -9.80 -2.30 -10.77
CA GLY A 198 -9.44 -3.66 -10.40
C GLY A 198 -10.16 -4.76 -11.18
N GLY A 199 -11.35 -4.48 -11.71
CA GLY A 199 -12.19 -5.51 -12.29
C GLY A 199 -12.60 -6.60 -11.28
N PRO A 200 -13.17 -7.73 -11.72
CA PRO A 200 -13.64 -8.81 -10.83
C PRO A 200 -12.51 -9.43 -9.99
N ASP A 201 -11.33 -9.59 -10.60
CA ASP A 201 -10.17 -10.21 -9.95
C ASP A 201 -9.39 -9.26 -9.04
N GLY A 202 -9.61 -7.95 -9.18
CA GLY A 202 -9.01 -6.94 -8.34
C GLY A 202 -9.84 -6.52 -7.14
N LEU A 203 -11.07 -7.03 -6.97
CA LEU A 203 -11.91 -6.72 -5.81
C LEU A 203 -11.27 -7.20 -4.51
N MET A 204 -11.39 -6.37 -3.46
CA MET A 204 -10.82 -6.55 -2.15
C MET A 204 -11.90 -6.72 -1.07
N ILE A 205 -11.50 -7.09 0.14
CA ILE A 205 -12.44 -7.28 1.26
C ILE A 205 -13.24 -6.01 1.57
N ALA A 206 -12.64 -4.85 1.43
CA ALA A 206 -13.31 -3.56 1.66
C ALA A 206 -14.48 -3.31 0.69
N ASN A 207 -14.41 -3.83 -0.56
CA ASN A 207 -15.53 -3.80 -1.49
C ASN A 207 -16.71 -4.62 -0.98
N LEU A 208 -16.44 -5.79 -0.41
CA LEU A 208 -17.46 -6.64 0.16
C LEU A 208 -18.09 -6.01 1.42
N ILE A 209 -17.27 -5.45 2.30
CA ILE A 209 -17.75 -4.71 3.48
C ILE A 209 -18.68 -3.57 3.05
N GLN A 210 -18.25 -2.78 2.07
CA GLN A 210 -19.07 -1.69 1.52
C GLN A 210 -20.40 -2.21 0.93
N ALA A 211 -20.37 -3.36 0.23
CA ALA A 211 -21.57 -3.98 -0.31
C ALA A 211 -22.53 -4.46 0.78
N GLN A 212 -22.03 -4.99 1.93
CA GLN A 212 -22.88 -5.38 3.06
C GLN A 212 -23.65 -4.18 3.63
N PHE A 213 -23.01 -3.02 3.77
CA PHE A 213 -23.66 -1.81 4.27
C PHE A 213 -24.61 -1.16 3.24
N GLY A 214 -24.28 -1.24 1.95
CA GLY A 214 -25.00 -0.54 0.88
C GLY A 214 -26.00 -1.42 0.15
N LEU A 215 -25.53 -2.44 -0.57
CA LEU A 215 -26.36 -3.22 -1.49
C LEU A 215 -27.14 -4.33 -0.78
N VAL A 216 -26.51 -5.05 0.13
CA VAL A 216 -27.10 -6.18 0.84
C VAL A 216 -27.91 -5.72 2.03
N ASN A 217 -27.60 -4.54 2.55
CA ASN A 217 -28.21 -3.95 3.74
C ASN A 217 -28.09 -4.85 5.00
N ASN A 218 -27.01 -5.67 5.08
CA ASN A 218 -26.71 -6.50 6.25
C ASN A 218 -25.61 -5.84 7.10
N TRP A 219 -26.01 -4.89 7.93
CA TRP A 219 -25.10 -4.10 8.74
C TRP A 219 -24.35 -4.87 9.80
N PRO A 220 -24.98 -5.84 10.51
CA PRO A 220 -24.25 -6.69 11.47
C PRO A 220 -23.12 -7.47 10.83
N MET A 221 -23.33 -8.06 9.66
CA MET A 221 -22.32 -8.78 8.91
C MET A 221 -21.22 -7.84 8.40
N GLY A 222 -21.59 -6.66 7.86
CA GLY A 222 -20.62 -5.65 7.47
C GLY A 222 -19.72 -5.21 8.62
N ALA A 223 -20.30 -5.02 9.82
CA ALA A 223 -19.56 -4.67 11.02
C ALA A 223 -18.64 -5.81 11.50
N ALA A 224 -19.08 -7.08 11.43
CA ALA A 224 -18.25 -8.22 11.78
C ALA A 224 -17.03 -8.34 10.84
N LEU A 225 -17.25 -8.29 9.53
CA LEU A 225 -16.17 -8.33 8.54
C LEU A 225 -15.17 -7.17 8.68
N ALA A 226 -15.66 -5.97 9.02
CA ALA A 226 -14.79 -4.81 9.26
C ALA A 226 -13.91 -5.02 10.51
N LEU A 227 -14.47 -5.58 11.59
CA LEU A 227 -13.71 -5.89 12.81
C LEU A 227 -12.70 -7.01 12.57
N ASP A 228 -13.07 -8.07 11.85
CA ASP A 228 -12.15 -9.15 11.47
C ASP A 228 -10.99 -8.61 10.64
N MET A 229 -11.28 -7.81 9.61
CA MET A 229 -10.25 -7.16 8.80
C MET A 229 -9.32 -6.29 9.66
N MET A 230 -9.88 -5.47 10.54
CA MET A 230 -9.10 -4.59 11.42
C MET A 230 -8.20 -5.39 12.36
N LEU A 231 -8.70 -6.49 12.94
CA LEU A 231 -7.93 -7.37 13.82
C LEU A 231 -6.77 -8.03 13.06
N VAL A 232 -7.02 -8.59 11.88
CA VAL A 232 -5.99 -9.22 11.06
C VAL A 232 -4.91 -8.21 10.66
N VAL A 233 -5.31 -7.01 10.22
CA VAL A 233 -4.36 -5.93 9.86
C VAL A 233 -3.54 -5.50 11.07
N ALA A 234 -4.16 -5.36 12.24
CA ALA A 234 -3.45 -5.01 13.48
C ALA A 234 -2.42 -6.08 13.87
N VAL A 235 -2.81 -7.36 13.83
CA VAL A 235 -1.90 -8.49 14.14
C VAL A 235 -0.72 -8.51 13.18
N ILE A 236 -0.97 -8.40 11.86
CA ILE A 236 0.09 -8.38 10.85
C ILE A 236 1.02 -7.18 11.06
N SER A 237 0.47 -5.99 11.34
CA SER A 237 1.26 -4.77 11.57
C SER A 237 2.13 -4.89 12.82
N LEU A 238 1.61 -5.45 13.92
CA LEU A 238 2.38 -5.69 15.14
C LEU A 238 3.48 -6.73 14.93
N LEU A 239 3.19 -7.83 14.23
CA LEU A 239 4.19 -8.83 13.87
C LEU A 239 5.28 -8.25 12.98
N TYR A 240 4.92 -7.43 12.00
CA TYR A 240 5.88 -6.74 11.14
C TYR A 240 6.82 -5.83 11.95
N ILE A 241 6.29 -5.01 12.87
CA ILE A 241 7.09 -4.16 13.76
C ILE A 241 8.01 -5.00 14.63
N TRP A 242 7.50 -6.08 15.22
CA TRP A 242 8.29 -6.94 16.09
C TRP A 242 9.44 -7.62 15.35
N LEU A 243 9.17 -8.18 14.16
CA LEU A 243 10.19 -8.82 13.32
C LEU A 243 11.27 -7.84 12.86
N THR A 244 10.86 -6.66 12.40
CA THR A 244 11.81 -5.65 11.89
C THR A 244 12.67 -5.07 13.00
N ARG A 245 12.14 -4.83 14.21
CA ARG A 245 12.94 -4.41 15.37
C ARG A 245 14.00 -5.44 15.74
N LYS A 246 13.61 -6.71 15.84
CA LYS A 246 14.54 -7.79 16.16
C LYS A 246 15.69 -7.93 15.16
N VAL A 247 15.41 -7.71 13.86
CA VAL A 247 16.44 -7.70 12.81
C VAL A 247 17.36 -6.50 12.96
N THR A 248 16.82 -5.32 13.25
CA THR A 248 17.62 -4.08 13.41
C THR A 248 18.52 -4.14 14.65
N GLU A 249 18.03 -4.67 15.76
CA GLU A 249 18.80 -4.84 16.99
C GLU A 249 19.97 -5.85 16.86
N ASN A 250 19.86 -6.84 15.98
CA ASN A 250 20.91 -7.83 15.72
C ASN A 250 22.01 -7.32 14.75
N ILE A 251 21.77 -6.18 14.08
CA ILE A 251 22.69 -5.61 13.09
C ILE A 251 23.44 -4.39 13.68
N ALA A 252 22.87 -3.76 14.72
CA ALA A 252 23.47 -2.64 15.45
C ALA A 252 24.40 -3.12 16.57
#